data_151d6de694912f51c5bdfdee1ade645f
#
_entry.id   151d6de694912f51c5bdfdee1ade645f
#
_cell.length_a   1.000
_cell.length_b   1.000
_cell.length_c   1.000
_cell.angle_alpha   90.00
_cell.angle_beta   90.00
_cell.angle_gamma   90.00
#
_symmetry.space_group_name_H-M   'P 1'
#
loop_
_entity.id
_entity.type
_entity.pdbx_description
1 polymer ?
#
loop_
_entity_poly.entity_id
_entity_poly.type
_entity_poly.pdbx_seq_one_letter_code
_entity_poly.pdbx_strand_id
1 'polypeptide(L)'
;MVFKMAVNSIKMLISEENLIQNIKYLEKKYAKKILPVLKANAYGHDIGMISEILYNNGYREFAVARLNEAEKILENKKITESRILVFESIGIEFLDIIKNNRSIEVSANTFAELKELIENGISSDNIQLKIDFGFGRNGIIQEDIENLKKYIDEKNLFFKGIYSHLYAVEYEEGEELIEKFTETVKYLGKERFQVIHIQNSVGVLLYGNCDIMTHLRPGIYIYGLQEEGFFHEGLKQVFKLEGKIAGVRDMSRSKYLAYNLKTILSGNNFSYAAKIKIGYGEGFSKANEKSCCLINGKSYKILLVTMDNTFIEVDESIKEGDHVALYSDISKVRADTGLHICEVLPVISSRIVREKI
;
A
#
# COMPACT_ATOMS: atom_id res chain seq x y z
N MET A 1 -1.42 17.87 -27.17
CA MET A 1 -1.92 19.14 -26.61
C MET A 1 -2.06 18.95 -25.12
N VAL A 2 -1.12 19.45 -24.32
CA VAL A 2 -1.19 19.32 -22.84
C VAL A 2 -2.16 20.40 -22.38
N PHE A 3 -3.37 20.02 -21.98
CA PHE A 3 -4.27 20.94 -21.31
C PHE A 3 -3.58 21.44 -20.03
N LYS A 4 -3.36 22.75 -19.91
CA LYS A 4 -2.93 23.33 -18.63
C LYS A 4 -3.95 22.92 -17.58
N MET A 5 -3.53 22.15 -16.59
CA MET A 5 -4.38 21.79 -15.44
C MET A 5 -4.92 23.07 -14.81
N ALA A 6 -6.17 23.02 -14.36
CA ALA A 6 -6.79 24.15 -13.68
C ALA A 6 -5.93 24.56 -12.48
N VAL A 7 -5.64 25.85 -12.37
CA VAL A 7 -4.72 26.44 -11.36
C VAL A 7 -5.08 26.06 -9.92
N ASN A 8 -6.33 25.67 -9.66
CA ASN A 8 -6.88 25.34 -8.34
C ASN A 8 -7.22 23.85 -8.18
N SER A 9 -6.48 22.96 -8.85
CA SER A 9 -6.69 21.50 -8.69
C SER A 9 -5.91 20.96 -7.50
N ILE A 10 -6.52 19.97 -6.81
CA ILE A 10 -5.84 19.17 -5.80
C ILE A 10 -4.93 18.17 -6.50
N LYS A 11 -3.75 17.94 -5.92
CA LYS A 11 -2.74 16.99 -6.40
C LYS A 11 -2.26 16.13 -5.23
N MET A 12 -1.75 14.96 -5.56
CA MET A 12 -1.00 14.13 -4.63
C MET A 12 0.48 14.25 -4.97
N LEU A 13 1.24 14.85 -4.08
CA LEU A 13 2.70 14.97 -4.19
C LEU A 13 3.36 13.78 -3.52
N ILE A 14 4.27 13.10 -4.21
CA ILE A 14 4.96 11.90 -3.74
C ILE A 14 6.42 12.22 -3.49
N SER A 15 6.86 12.10 -2.25
CA SER A 15 8.25 12.35 -1.85
C SER A 15 9.11 11.13 -2.12
N GLU A 16 9.98 11.22 -3.16
CA GLU A 16 11.01 10.21 -3.42
C GLU A 16 11.96 10.07 -2.23
N GLU A 17 12.39 11.19 -1.64
CA GLU A 17 13.30 11.20 -0.49
C GLU A 17 12.73 10.42 0.69
N ASN A 18 11.48 10.69 1.10
CA ASN A 18 10.87 10.02 2.24
C ASN A 18 10.69 8.51 1.98
N LEU A 19 10.29 8.12 0.76
CA LEU A 19 10.14 6.71 0.39
C LEU A 19 11.46 5.95 0.56
N ILE A 20 12.54 6.51 0.01
CA ILE A 20 13.87 5.86 0.09
C ILE A 20 14.43 5.89 1.50
N GLN A 21 14.23 6.98 2.24
CA GLN A 21 14.64 7.05 3.65
C GLN A 21 13.92 6.01 4.52
N ASN A 22 12.60 5.81 4.31
CA ASN A 22 11.84 4.80 5.04
C ASN A 22 12.40 3.39 4.82
N ILE A 23 12.66 3.02 3.57
CA ILE A 23 13.20 1.70 3.25
C ILE A 23 14.60 1.53 3.84
N LYS A 24 15.51 2.48 3.64
CA LYS A 24 16.87 2.46 4.21
C LYS A 24 16.86 2.40 5.73
N TYR A 25 15.93 3.10 6.37
CA TYR A 25 15.75 3.03 7.82
C TYR A 25 15.42 1.61 8.28
N LEU A 26 14.46 0.95 7.60
CA LEU A 26 14.08 -0.43 7.93
C LEU A 26 15.22 -1.42 7.66
N GLU A 27 15.92 -1.30 6.53
CA GLU A 27 17.08 -2.13 6.19
C GLU A 27 18.18 -2.02 7.23
N LYS A 28 18.52 -0.78 7.61
CA LYS A 28 19.57 -0.52 8.63
C LYS A 28 19.15 -1.04 10.00
N LYS A 29 17.90 -0.82 10.40
CA LYS A 29 17.40 -1.20 11.73
C LYS A 29 17.37 -2.70 11.92
N TYR A 30 16.98 -3.45 10.91
CA TYR A 30 16.76 -4.89 11.01
C TYR A 30 17.83 -5.75 10.31
N ALA A 31 18.80 -5.14 9.64
CA ALA A 31 19.87 -5.81 8.90
C ALA A 31 19.35 -6.89 7.91
N LYS A 32 18.22 -6.61 7.25
CA LYS A 32 17.55 -7.49 6.27
C LYS A 32 17.22 -6.71 5.01
N LYS A 33 17.15 -7.43 3.88
CA LYS A 33 16.63 -6.86 2.63
C LYS A 33 15.14 -6.54 2.77
N ILE A 34 14.70 -5.51 2.10
CA ILE A 34 13.28 -5.17 2.00
C ILE A 34 12.75 -5.66 0.66
N LEU A 35 11.63 -6.40 0.71
CA LEU A 35 10.76 -6.71 -0.42
C LEU A 35 9.58 -5.74 -0.40
N PRO A 36 9.63 -4.60 -1.12
CA PRO A 36 8.58 -3.60 -1.11
C PRO A 36 7.26 -4.15 -1.66
N VAL A 37 6.15 -3.93 -0.94
CA VAL A 37 4.82 -4.36 -1.40
C VAL A 37 4.11 -3.20 -2.07
N LEU A 38 3.83 -3.35 -3.38
CA LEU A 38 3.27 -2.31 -4.25
C LEU A 38 1.81 -2.57 -4.68
N LYS A 39 1.11 -3.49 -4.01
CA LYS A 39 -0.30 -3.82 -4.31
C LYS A 39 -1.23 -2.61 -4.18
N ALA A 40 -2.43 -2.70 -4.77
CA ALA A 40 -3.47 -1.67 -4.75
C ALA A 40 -2.94 -0.30 -5.24
N ASN A 41 -2.28 -0.35 -6.43
CA ASN A 41 -1.65 0.82 -7.04
C ASN A 41 -0.61 1.49 -6.12
N ALA A 42 0.28 0.67 -5.51
CA ALA A 42 1.25 1.11 -4.51
C ALA A 42 0.56 1.82 -3.31
N TYR A 43 -0.47 1.17 -2.77
CA TYR A 43 -1.33 1.76 -1.72
C TYR A 43 -1.87 3.16 -2.11
N GLY A 44 -2.22 3.34 -3.38
CA GLY A 44 -2.77 4.58 -3.93
C GLY A 44 -1.73 5.61 -4.40
N HIS A 45 -0.43 5.34 -4.23
CA HIS A 45 0.68 6.28 -4.56
C HIS A 45 1.08 6.29 -6.03
N ASP A 46 0.48 5.46 -6.89
CA ASP A 46 0.86 5.18 -8.28
C ASP A 46 1.98 4.14 -8.42
N ILE A 47 1.59 2.93 -8.81
CA ILE A 47 2.51 1.79 -8.90
C ILE A 47 3.63 2.01 -9.93
N GLY A 48 3.34 2.70 -11.04
CA GLY A 48 4.34 3.00 -12.07
C GLY A 48 5.40 3.97 -11.55
N MET A 49 4.97 5.05 -10.88
CA MET A 49 5.88 6.02 -10.28
C MET A 49 6.71 5.41 -9.16
N ILE A 50 6.08 4.70 -8.22
CA ILE A 50 6.78 4.09 -7.07
C ILE A 50 7.78 3.04 -7.53
N SER A 51 7.40 2.16 -8.47
CA SER A 51 8.33 1.16 -8.98
C SER A 51 9.53 1.78 -9.73
N GLU A 52 9.32 2.86 -10.50
CA GLU A 52 10.41 3.58 -11.15
C GLU A 52 11.34 4.26 -10.13
N ILE A 53 10.80 4.90 -9.09
CA ILE A 53 11.62 5.48 -8.01
C ILE A 53 12.47 4.40 -7.36
N LEU A 54 11.88 3.28 -6.97
CA LEU A 54 12.57 2.18 -6.32
C LEU A 54 13.64 1.58 -7.23
N TYR A 55 13.31 1.35 -8.50
CA TYR A 55 14.26 0.81 -9.48
C TYR A 55 15.48 1.73 -9.68
N ASN A 56 15.27 3.03 -9.81
CA ASN A 56 16.34 4.01 -9.94
C ASN A 56 17.22 4.11 -8.71
N ASN A 57 16.71 3.71 -7.54
CA ASN A 57 17.46 3.65 -6.27
C ASN A 57 18.02 2.24 -5.95
N GLY A 58 18.06 1.33 -6.95
CA GLY A 58 18.75 0.04 -6.84
C GLY A 58 17.87 -1.13 -6.38
N TYR A 59 16.58 -0.93 -6.10
CA TYR A 59 15.68 -2.02 -5.72
C TYR A 59 15.22 -2.78 -6.97
N ARG A 60 15.28 -4.11 -6.92
CA ARG A 60 15.00 -5.01 -8.05
C ARG A 60 13.91 -6.03 -7.74
N GLU A 61 13.53 -6.17 -6.49
CA GLU A 61 12.53 -7.14 -6.04
C GLU A 61 11.31 -6.39 -5.51
N PHE A 62 10.11 -6.76 -5.98
CA PHE A 62 8.83 -6.16 -5.61
C PHE A 62 7.80 -7.25 -5.33
N ALA A 63 6.74 -6.92 -4.60
CA ALA A 63 5.62 -7.82 -4.44
C ALA A 63 4.29 -7.08 -4.70
N VAL A 64 3.38 -7.75 -5.37
CA VAL A 64 2.05 -7.26 -5.73
C VAL A 64 0.98 -8.30 -5.37
N ALA A 65 -0.30 -7.90 -5.38
CA ALA A 65 -1.37 -8.85 -5.14
C ALA A 65 -1.72 -9.65 -6.39
N ARG A 66 -1.77 -9.01 -7.55
CA ARG A 66 -2.34 -9.55 -8.78
C ARG A 66 -1.40 -9.41 -9.99
N LEU A 67 -1.60 -10.28 -10.99
CA LEU A 67 -0.79 -10.29 -12.20
C LEU A 67 -0.83 -8.97 -12.97
N ASN A 68 -1.99 -8.35 -13.10
CA ASN A 68 -2.13 -7.06 -13.80
C ASN A 68 -1.35 -5.91 -13.13
N GLU A 69 -1.06 -6.00 -11.83
CA GLU A 69 -0.20 -5.03 -11.16
C GLU A 69 1.27 -5.25 -11.53
N ALA A 70 1.70 -6.52 -11.67
CA ALA A 70 3.04 -6.84 -12.17
C ALA A 70 3.22 -6.39 -13.63
N GLU A 71 2.23 -6.65 -14.48
CA GLU A 71 2.23 -6.18 -15.87
C GLU A 71 2.38 -4.66 -15.94
N LYS A 72 1.66 -3.92 -15.10
CA LYS A 72 1.75 -2.46 -15.06
C LYS A 72 3.13 -1.94 -14.65
N ILE A 73 3.84 -2.63 -13.77
CA ILE A 73 5.24 -2.31 -13.47
C ILE A 73 6.13 -2.53 -14.71
N LEU A 74 5.91 -3.65 -15.41
CA LEU A 74 6.70 -4.05 -16.58
C LEU A 74 6.37 -3.26 -17.86
N GLU A 75 5.27 -2.49 -17.91
CA GLU A 75 5.01 -1.52 -18.97
C GLU A 75 6.11 -0.46 -19.05
N ASN A 76 6.76 -0.14 -17.93
CA ASN A 76 7.92 0.74 -17.91
C ASN A 76 9.17 0.00 -18.42
N LYS A 77 9.52 0.24 -19.70
CA LYS A 77 10.66 -0.42 -20.37
C LYS A 77 12.04 -0.14 -19.76
N LYS A 78 12.13 0.79 -18.81
CA LYS A 78 13.36 1.03 -18.03
C LYS A 78 13.53 -0.01 -16.91
N ILE A 79 12.46 -0.68 -16.49
CA ILE A 79 12.48 -1.71 -15.43
C ILE A 79 12.74 -3.08 -16.09
N THR A 80 14.00 -3.42 -16.31
CA THR A 80 14.41 -4.59 -17.13
C THR A 80 14.82 -5.80 -16.31
N GLU A 81 15.42 -5.62 -15.15
CA GLU A 81 16.02 -6.70 -14.34
C GLU A 81 15.32 -6.81 -12.98
N SER A 82 14.01 -6.72 -12.96
CA SER A 82 13.23 -6.84 -11.73
C SER A 82 12.64 -8.24 -11.54
N ARG A 83 12.35 -8.58 -10.29
CA ARG A 83 11.63 -9.78 -9.88
C ARG A 83 10.39 -9.34 -9.12
N ILE A 84 9.20 -9.78 -9.55
CA ILE A 84 7.92 -9.32 -9.04
C ILE A 84 7.12 -10.52 -8.57
N LEU A 85 6.99 -10.67 -7.25
CA LEU A 85 6.18 -11.71 -6.63
C LEU A 85 4.70 -11.35 -6.71
N VAL A 86 3.89 -12.21 -7.30
CA VAL A 86 2.43 -12.13 -7.32
C VAL A 86 1.85 -13.04 -6.23
N PHE A 87 1.08 -12.46 -5.28
CA PHE A 87 0.57 -13.21 -4.12
C PHE A 87 -0.63 -14.10 -4.42
N GLU A 88 -1.52 -13.65 -5.31
CA GLU A 88 -2.72 -14.42 -5.70
C GLU A 88 -2.35 -15.55 -6.65
N SER A 89 -3.18 -16.60 -6.65
CA SER A 89 -3.07 -17.68 -7.62
C SER A 89 -3.26 -17.16 -9.04
N ILE A 90 -2.51 -17.70 -9.97
CA ILE A 90 -2.56 -17.31 -11.38
C ILE A 90 -3.22 -18.42 -12.16
N GLY A 91 -4.27 -18.09 -12.91
CA GLY A 91 -4.99 -19.05 -13.74
C GLY A 91 -4.11 -19.66 -14.84
N ILE A 92 -4.44 -20.89 -15.24
CA ILE A 92 -3.72 -21.67 -16.26
C ILE A 92 -3.58 -20.88 -17.57
N GLU A 93 -4.58 -20.10 -17.93
CA GLU A 93 -4.62 -19.28 -19.13
C GLU A 93 -3.51 -18.22 -19.21
N PHE A 94 -2.88 -17.88 -18.06
CA PHE A 94 -1.81 -16.88 -17.98
C PHE A 94 -0.41 -17.51 -17.87
N LEU A 95 -0.27 -18.84 -17.77
CA LEU A 95 1.02 -19.51 -17.55
C LEU A 95 2.02 -19.24 -18.66
N ASP A 96 1.58 -19.05 -19.89
CA ASP A 96 2.48 -18.73 -21.00
C ASP A 96 3.13 -17.35 -20.87
N ILE A 97 2.43 -16.39 -20.26
CA ILE A 97 3.00 -15.08 -19.92
C ILE A 97 4.15 -15.25 -18.93
N ILE A 98 3.96 -16.09 -17.92
CA ILE A 98 4.96 -16.33 -16.86
C ILE A 98 6.17 -17.10 -17.43
N LYS A 99 5.96 -18.14 -18.22
CA LYS A 99 7.04 -18.90 -18.87
C LYS A 99 7.98 -18.01 -19.69
N ASN A 100 7.38 -17.04 -20.39
CA ASN A 100 8.10 -16.11 -21.25
C ASN A 100 8.64 -14.88 -20.53
N ASN A 101 8.31 -14.69 -19.25
CA ASN A 101 8.72 -13.52 -18.49
C ASN A 101 9.32 -13.90 -17.12
N ARG A 102 10.65 -14.03 -17.09
CA ARG A 102 11.40 -14.37 -15.87
C ARG A 102 11.29 -13.31 -14.76
N SER A 103 10.78 -12.11 -15.05
CA SER A 103 10.56 -11.08 -14.04
C SER A 103 9.38 -11.38 -13.12
N ILE A 104 8.46 -12.28 -13.53
CA ILE A 104 7.28 -12.62 -12.73
C ILE A 104 7.57 -13.86 -11.89
N GLU A 105 7.40 -13.73 -10.58
CA GLU A 105 7.40 -14.83 -9.63
C GLU A 105 5.96 -15.11 -9.18
N VAL A 106 5.61 -16.38 -9.09
CA VAL A 106 4.26 -16.82 -8.71
C VAL A 106 4.25 -17.45 -7.34
N SER A 107 3.15 -17.27 -6.61
CA SER A 107 2.90 -17.99 -5.37
C SER A 107 2.27 -19.34 -5.68
N ALA A 108 2.79 -20.42 -5.11
CA ALA A 108 2.05 -21.65 -5.00
C ALA A 108 1.26 -21.63 -3.70
N ASN A 109 -0.06 -21.43 -3.79
CA ASN A 109 -0.96 -21.25 -2.66
C ASN A 109 -1.63 -22.55 -2.19
N THR A 110 -1.49 -23.65 -2.94
CA THR A 110 -1.87 -25.01 -2.54
C THR A 110 -0.84 -26.00 -3.06
N PHE A 111 -0.80 -27.21 -2.48
CA PHE A 111 0.07 -28.26 -3.00
C PHE A 111 -0.37 -28.73 -4.40
N ALA A 112 -1.66 -28.71 -4.69
CA ALA A 112 -2.18 -29.01 -6.02
C ALA A 112 -1.71 -27.97 -7.06
N GLU A 113 -1.79 -26.67 -6.72
CA GLU A 113 -1.30 -25.58 -7.58
C GLU A 113 0.21 -25.69 -7.85
N LEU A 114 1.03 -26.04 -6.83
CA LEU A 114 2.45 -26.28 -7.05
C LEU A 114 2.69 -27.37 -8.10
N LYS A 115 1.99 -28.50 -8.01
CA LYS A 115 2.14 -29.59 -8.98
C LYS A 115 1.74 -29.12 -10.39
N GLU A 116 0.63 -28.42 -10.50
CA GLU A 116 0.15 -27.86 -11.76
C GLU A 116 1.14 -26.89 -12.38
N LEU A 117 1.70 -25.95 -11.61
CA LEU A 117 2.74 -25.03 -12.08
C LEU A 117 3.96 -25.76 -12.63
N ILE A 118 4.49 -26.77 -11.91
CA ILE A 118 5.64 -27.55 -12.32
C ILE A 118 5.33 -28.41 -13.57
N GLU A 119 4.16 -29.06 -13.61
CA GLU A 119 3.73 -29.90 -14.74
C GLU A 119 3.52 -29.08 -16.02
N ASN A 120 3.08 -27.83 -15.86
CA ASN A 120 2.98 -26.88 -16.98
C ASN A 120 4.31 -26.20 -17.33
N GLY A 121 5.43 -26.59 -16.72
CA GLY A 121 6.77 -26.13 -17.09
C GLY A 121 7.17 -24.77 -16.53
N ILE A 122 6.50 -24.29 -15.47
CA ILE A 122 6.98 -23.11 -14.73
C ILE A 122 8.23 -23.52 -13.95
N SER A 123 9.33 -22.78 -14.16
CA SER A 123 10.57 -23.02 -13.41
C SER A 123 10.38 -22.82 -11.92
N SER A 124 10.86 -23.73 -11.09
CA SER A 124 10.80 -23.57 -9.63
C SER A 124 11.55 -22.32 -9.14
N ASP A 125 12.54 -21.81 -9.89
CA ASP A 125 13.18 -20.51 -9.66
C ASP A 125 12.24 -19.29 -9.83
N ASN A 126 11.06 -19.49 -10.36
CA ASN A 126 10.01 -18.47 -10.47
C ASN A 126 8.84 -18.74 -9.49
N ILE A 127 8.96 -19.75 -8.62
CA ILE A 127 7.92 -20.10 -7.66
C ILE A 127 8.35 -19.76 -6.25
N GLN A 128 7.46 -19.10 -5.49
CA GLN A 128 7.57 -18.98 -4.05
C GLN A 128 6.45 -19.79 -3.37
N LEU A 129 6.81 -20.70 -2.48
CA LEU A 129 5.86 -21.50 -1.72
C LEU A 129 5.21 -20.64 -0.64
N LYS A 130 3.92 -20.63 -0.56
CA LYS A 130 3.20 -19.99 0.55
C LYS A 130 2.66 -21.04 1.48
N ILE A 131 2.96 -20.91 2.79
CA ILE A 131 2.50 -21.83 3.82
C ILE A 131 1.42 -21.13 4.65
N ASP A 132 0.33 -21.85 4.96
CA ASP A 132 -0.73 -21.38 5.84
C ASP A 132 -0.69 -22.10 7.19
N PHE A 133 -0.62 -21.33 8.26
CA PHE A 133 -0.64 -21.80 9.64
C PHE A 133 -1.97 -21.50 10.32
N GLY A 134 -3.06 -21.41 9.57
CA GLY A 134 -4.40 -21.20 10.10
C GLY A 134 -4.99 -19.82 9.83
N PHE A 135 -4.31 -18.98 9.03
CA PHE A 135 -4.88 -17.70 8.58
C PHE A 135 -6.10 -17.89 7.67
N GLY A 136 -6.18 -19.01 6.95
CA GLY A 136 -7.38 -19.44 6.23
C GLY A 136 -7.68 -18.63 4.97
N ARG A 137 -6.65 -18.00 4.36
CA ARG A 137 -6.84 -17.25 3.12
C ARG A 137 -6.22 -17.96 1.91
N ASN A 138 -4.94 -18.13 1.91
CA ASN A 138 -4.16 -18.80 0.86
C ASN A 138 -2.92 -19.42 1.52
N GLY A 139 -2.43 -20.51 1.00
CA GLY A 139 -1.20 -21.19 1.44
C GLY A 139 -1.38 -22.70 1.51
N ILE A 140 -0.29 -23.43 1.33
CA ILE A 140 -0.21 -24.88 1.54
C ILE A 140 -0.45 -25.15 3.02
N ILE A 141 -1.44 -25.97 3.34
CA ILE A 141 -1.82 -26.29 4.72
C ILE A 141 -0.81 -27.24 5.38
N GLN A 142 -0.82 -27.29 6.71
CA GLN A 142 0.15 -28.07 7.49
C GLN A 142 0.06 -29.57 7.20
N GLU A 143 -1.12 -30.09 6.93
CA GLU A 143 -1.40 -31.49 6.60
C GLU A 143 -0.71 -31.92 5.29
N ASP A 144 -0.42 -30.99 4.41
CA ASP A 144 0.25 -31.26 3.12
C ASP A 144 1.79 -31.19 3.20
N ILE A 145 2.37 -30.71 4.30
CA ILE A 145 3.83 -30.47 4.40
C ILE A 145 4.66 -31.75 4.20
N GLU A 146 4.20 -32.90 4.71
CA GLU A 146 4.91 -34.16 4.52
C GLU A 146 4.90 -34.60 3.04
N ASN A 147 3.78 -34.48 2.37
CA ASN A 147 3.64 -34.78 0.94
C ASN A 147 4.43 -33.79 0.09
N LEU A 148 4.43 -32.52 0.48
CA LEU A 148 5.24 -31.47 -0.15
C LEU A 148 6.73 -31.81 -0.06
N LYS A 149 7.22 -32.23 1.13
CA LYS A 149 8.62 -32.63 1.33
C LYS A 149 9.01 -33.77 0.42
N LYS A 150 8.21 -34.84 0.37
CA LYS A 150 8.44 -35.98 -0.52
C LYS A 150 8.53 -35.54 -1.99
N TYR A 151 7.59 -34.74 -2.44
CA TYR A 151 7.57 -34.23 -3.82
C TYR A 151 8.79 -33.37 -4.17
N ILE A 152 9.21 -32.49 -3.25
CA ILE A 152 10.41 -31.66 -3.39
C ILE A 152 11.65 -32.52 -3.51
N ASP A 153 11.78 -33.55 -2.66
CA ASP A 153 12.95 -34.43 -2.65
C ASP A 153 13.01 -35.32 -3.90
N GLU A 154 11.90 -35.96 -4.28
CA GLU A 154 11.81 -36.80 -5.47
C GLU A 154 12.19 -36.07 -6.77
N LYS A 155 11.75 -34.81 -6.89
CA LYS A 155 12.05 -33.99 -8.06
C LYS A 155 13.31 -33.12 -7.92
N ASN A 156 13.96 -33.17 -6.76
CA ASN A 156 15.12 -32.33 -6.40
C ASN A 156 14.91 -30.85 -6.72
N LEU A 157 13.78 -30.27 -6.23
CA LEU A 157 13.38 -28.91 -6.53
C LEU A 157 14.08 -27.90 -5.62
N PHE A 158 14.45 -26.77 -6.21
CA PHE A 158 14.92 -25.55 -5.54
C PHE A 158 14.00 -24.40 -5.98
N PHE A 159 13.58 -23.58 -5.04
CA PHE A 159 12.58 -22.54 -5.27
C PHE A 159 13.17 -21.13 -5.15
N LYS A 160 12.53 -20.17 -5.82
CA LYS A 160 12.83 -18.76 -5.57
C LYS A 160 12.63 -18.42 -4.09
N GLY A 161 11.56 -18.91 -3.46
CA GLY A 161 11.38 -18.61 -2.05
C GLY A 161 10.28 -19.41 -1.34
N ILE A 162 10.17 -19.14 -0.05
CA ILE A 162 9.11 -19.63 0.82
C ILE A 162 8.65 -18.51 1.74
N TYR A 163 7.35 -18.40 1.97
CA TYR A 163 6.81 -17.39 2.84
C TYR A 163 5.49 -17.81 3.51
N SER A 164 5.13 -17.06 4.56
CA SER A 164 3.82 -17.09 5.17
C SER A 164 3.31 -15.68 5.43
N HIS A 165 2.22 -15.54 6.17
CA HIS A 165 1.67 -14.26 6.58
C HIS A 165 1.50 -14.22 8.09
N LEU A 166 2.20 -13.29 8.73
CA LEU A 166 2.08 -13.08 10.15
C LEU A 166 0.79 -12.30 10.43
N TYR A 167 -0.17 -12.95 11.08
CA TYR A 167 -1.52 -12.42 11.32
C TYR A 167 -1.86 -12.30 12.81
N ALA A 168 -1.01 -12.82 13.67
CA ALA A 168 -1.24 -12.82 15.10
C ALA A 168 -1.33 -11.39 15.65
N VAL A 169 -2.29 -11.17 16.53
CA VAL A 169 -2.50 -9.90 17.23
C VAL A 169 -1.77 -9.93 18.57
N GLU A 170 -1.75 -11.09 19.23
CA GLU A 170 -1.03 -11.31 20.50
C GLU A 170 0.44 -11.66 20.22
N TYR A 171 1.33 -11.16 21.08
CA TYR A 171 2.77 -11.28 20.87
C TYR A 171 3.23 -12.75 20.88
N GLU A 172 2.79 -13.53 21.88
CA GLU A 172 3.15 -14.94 22.04
C GLU A 172 2.66 -15.80 20.87
N GLU A 173 1.47 -15.51 20.35
CA GLU A 173 0.90 -16.20 19.18
C GLU A 173 1.74 -15.95 17.93
N GLY A 174 2.26 -14.74 17.76
CA GLY A 174 3.12 -14.40 16.64
C GLY A 174 4.51 -15.03 16.73
N GLU A 175 5.09 -15.15 17.94
CA GLU A 175 6.34 -15.89 18.14
C GLU A 175 6.15 -17.38 17.81
N GLU A 176 5.06 -18.01 18.24
CA GLU A 176 4.72 -19.39 17.89
C GLU A 176 4.59 -19.61 16.38
N LEU A 177 3.96 -18.66 15.66
CA LEU A 177 3.86 -18.71 14.21
C LEU A 177 5.23 -18.61 13.52
N ILE A 178 6.11 -17.76 14.02
CA ILE A 178 7.48 -17.61 13.50
C ILE A 178 8.28 -18.89 13.75
N GLU A 179 8.11 -19.52 14.91
CA GLU A 179 8.76 -20.78 15.25
C GLU A 179 8.28 -21.91 14.35
N LYS A 180 6.96 -22.11 14.20
CA LYS A 180 6.37 -23.10 13.29
C LYS A 180 6.84 -22.90 11.83
N PHE A 181 6.89 -21.66 11.37
CA PHE A 181 7.42 -21.34 10.04
C PHE A 181 8.90 -21.71 9.93
N THR A 182 9.68 -21.37 10.94
CA THR A 182 11.12 -21.68 10.99
C THR A 182 11.38 -23.18 10.95
N GLU A 183 10.65 -23.98 11.72
CA GLU A 183 10.71 -25.43 11.73
C GLU A 183 10.33 -26.03 10.36
N THR A 184 9.23 -25.52 9.77
CA THR A 184 8.79 -25.94 8.44
C THR A 184 9.85 -25.66 7.38
N VAL A 185 10.48 -24.48 7.38
CA VAL A 185 11.56 -24.15 6.43
C VAL A 185 12.76 -25.08 6.62
N LYS A 186 13.16 -25.36 7.86
CA LYS A 186 14.25 -26.32 8.16
C LYS A 186 13.90 -27.71 7.70
N TYR A 187 12.68 -28.18 7.95
CA TYR A 187 12.21 -29.51 7.53
C TYR A 187 12.19 -29.69 6.01
N LEU A 188 11.76 -28.65 5.25
CA LEU A 188 11.75 -28.67 3.81
C LEU A 188 13.15 -28.53 3.19
N GLY A 189 14.15 -28.05 3.95
CA GLY A 189 15.52 -27.78 3.53
C GLY A 189 15.73 -26.29 3.21
N LYS A 190 16.28 -25.54 4.19
CA LYS A 190 16.49 -24.10 4.10
C LYS A 190 17.27 -23.69 2.84
N GLU A 191 18.25 -24.48 2.44
CA GLU A 191 19.12 -24.27 1.28
C GLU A 191 18.39 -24.32 -0.07
N ARG A 192 17.16 -24.80 -0.08
CA ARG A 192 16.31 -24.87 -1.29
C ARG A 192 15.59 -23.55 -1.60
N PHE A 193 15.70 -22.54 -0.70
CA PHE A 193 14.99 -21.28 -0.80
C PHE A 193 15.94 -20.08 -0.80
N GLN A 194 15.91 -19.27 -1.85
CA GLN A 194 16.72 -18.04 -1.94
C GLN A 194 16.13 -16.91 -1.10
N VAL A 195 14.80 -16.83 -1.05
CA VAL A 195 14.03 -15.78 -0.33
C VAL A 195 13.14 -16.43 0.72
N ILE A 196 13.29 -16.00 1.98
CA ILE A 196 12.51 -16.51 3.11
C ILE A 196 11.92 -15.32 3.84
N HIS A 197 10.59 -15.23 3.94
CA HIS A 197 9.93 -14.08 4.58
C HIS A 197 8.54 -14.42 5.16
N ILE A 198 8.22 -13.83 6.31
CA ILE A 198 6.89 -13.93 6.95
C ILE A 198 6.38 -12.57 7.40
N GLN A 199 7.27 -11.65 7.79
CA GLN A 199 6.95 -10.42 8.47
C GLN A 199 6.38 -9.37 7.51
N ASN A 200 5.16 -8.92 7.78
CA ASN A 200 4.54 -7.72 7.22
C ASN A 200 4.98 -6.47 8.02
N SER A 201 4.37 -5.31 7.78
CA SER A 201 4.73 -4.06 8.47
C SER A 201 4.68 -4.17 10.00
N VAL A 202 3.58 -4.67 10.56
CA VAL A 202 3.42 -4.83 12.02
C VAL A 202 4.37 -5.91 12.55
N GLY A 203 4.50 -7.03 11.84
CA GLY A 203 5.41 -8.10 12.22
C GLY A 203 6.88 -7.66 12.26
N VAL A 204 7.29 -6.74 11.37
CA VAL A 204 8.63 -6.14 11.43
C VAL A 204 8.84 -5.37 12.73
N LEU A 205 7.84 -4.62 13.18
CA LEU A 205 7.92 -3.86 14.43
C LEU A 205 7.97 -4.75 15.66
N LEU A 206 7.07 -5.74 15.74
CA LEU A 206 6.89 -6.57 16.93
C LEU A 206 8.02 -7.58 17.14
N TYR A 207 8.47 -8.24 16.06
CA TYR A 207 9.38 -9.38 16.16
C TYR A 207 10.78 -9.08 15.62
N GLY A 208 10.99 -7.90 15.04
CA GLY A 208 12.31 -7.43 14.63
C GLY A 208 13.05 -8.39 13.70
N ASN A 209 14.29 -8.71 14.05
CA ASN A 209 15.15 -9.56 13.25
C ASN A 209 14.99 -11.04 13.64
N CYS A 210 14.42 -11.84 12.75
CA CYS A 210 14.41 -13.30 12.86
C CYS A 210 15.48 -13.89 11.95
N ASP A 211 16.40 -14.68 12.50
CA ASP A 211 17.62 -15.14 11.81
C ASP A 211 17.37 -15.90 10.51
N ILE A 212 16.31 -16.69 10.45
CA ILE A 212 16.00 -17.49 9.26
C ILE A 212 15.53 -16.63 8.09
N MET A 213 14.96 -15.46 8.37
CA MET A 213 14.44 -14.58 7.32
C MET A 213 15.58 -13.94 6.54
N THR A 214 15.43 -13.89 5.23
CA THR A 214 16.31 -13.15 4.31
C THR A 214 15.74 -11.78 3.96
N HIS A 215 14.43 -11.66 3.93
CA HIS A 215 13.70 -10.44 3.55
C HIS A 215 12.60 -10.10 4.54
N LEU A 216 12.32 -8.81 4.67
CA LEU A 216 11.14 -8.26 5.30
C LEU A 216 10.21 -7.75 4.20
N ARG A 217 8.89 -7.86 4.41
CA ARG A 217 7.87 -7.52 3.43
C ARG A 217 6.93 -6.42 3.92
N PRO A 218 7.43 -5.21 4.20
CA PRO A 218 6.59 -4.09 4.60
C PRO A 218 5.76 -3.60 3.43
N GLY A 219 4.47 -3.34 3.70
CA GLY A 219 3.57 -2.62 2.80
C GLY A 219 3.49 -1.16 3.24
N ILE A 220 2.64 -0.88 4.22
CA ILE A 220 2.32 0.49 4.65
C ILE A 220 3.54 1.28 5.16
N TYR A 221 4.51 0.62 5.81
CA TYR A 221 5.65 1.30 6.41
C TYR A 221 6.58 1.97 5.39
N ILE A 222 6.73 1.41 4.18
CA ILE A 222 7.55 2.10 3.17
C ILE A 222 6.94 3.44 2.75
N TYR A 223 5.61 3.58 2.88
CA TYR A 223 4.90 4.84 2.60
C TYR A 223 4.77 5.76 3.82
N GLY A 224 5.35 5.36 4.98
CA GLY A 224 5.22 6.09 6.22
C GLY A 224 3.81 6.06 6.82
N LEU A 225 2.99 5.10 6.38
CA LEU A 225 1.67 4.84 6.94
C LEU A 225 1.81 3.87 8.12
N GLN A 226 1.17 4.17 9.24
CA GLN A 226 1.33 3.39 10.47
C GLN A 226 -0.02 3.14 11.12
N GLU A 227 -0.18 1.95 11.68
CA GLU A 227 -1.37 1.57 12.44
C GLU A 227 -1.27 2.08 13.88
N GLU A 228 -2.42 2.32 14.50
CA GLU A 228 -2.48 2.76 15.89
C GLU A 228 -1.86 1.72 16.82
N GLY A 229 -1.03 2.18 17.74
CA GLY A 229 -0.27 1.32 18.65
C GLY A 229 1.02 0.73 18.03
N PHE A 230 1.25 0.88 16.71
CA PHE A 230 2.39 0.29 16.01
C PHE A 230 3.19 1.35 15.27
N PHE A 231 3.96 2.14 16.00
CA PHE A 231 4.69 3.28 15.46
C PHE A 231 6.21 3.08 15.42
N HIS A 232 6.80 3.47 14.30
CA HIS A 232 8.22 3.70 14.13
C HIS A 232 8.49 5.20 14.01
N GLU A 233 9.24 5.78 14.93
CA GLU A 233 9.57 7.22 14.93
C GLU A 233 10.35 7.68 13.69
N GLY A 234 11.12 6.76 13.07
CA GLY A 234 11.95 7.05 11.90
C GLY A 234 11.21 7.08 10.57
N LEU A 235 9.93 6.68 10.50
CA LEU A 235 9.17 6.64 9.26
C LEU A 235 8.49 7.98 8.99
N LYS A 236 8.54 8.41 7.72
CA LYS A 236 7.98 9.68 7.25
C LYS A 236 6.88 9.43 6.23
N GLN A 237 5.77 10.15 6.34
CA GLN A 237 4.70 10.12 5.34
C GLN A 237 5.25 10.50 3.95
N VAL A 238 4.98 9.64 2.95
CA VAL A 238 5.54 9.77 1.60
C VAL A 238 4.72 10.71 0.73
N PHE A 239 3.45 10.90 1.03
CA PHE A 239 2.55 11.71 0.22
C PHE A 239 2.11 13.00 0.91
N LYS A 240 1.67 13.98 0.08
CA LYS A 240 0.87 15.13 0.49
C LYS A 240 -0.30 15.27 -0.47
N LEU A 241 -1.51 15.46 0.06
CA LEU A 241 -2.70 15.76 -0.74
C LEU A 241 -3.01 17.24 -0.56
N GLU A 242 -2.66 18.05 -1.54
CA GLU A 242 -2.71 19.50 -1.41
C GLU A 242 -3.09 20.21 -2.70
N GLY A 243 -3.42 21.47 -2.60
CA GLY A 243 -3.74 22.33 -3.74
C GLY A 243 -4.13 23.72 -3.31
N LYS A 244 -5.13 24.29 -4.00
CA LYS A 244 -5.57 25.67 -3.76
C LYS A 244 -7.06 25.77 -3.57
N ILE A 245 -7.47 26.76 -2.77
CA ILE A 245 -8.87 27.17 -2.64
C ILE A 245 -9.37 27.65 -4.00
N ALA A 246 -10.48 27.06 -4.46
CA ALA A 246 -11.07 27.34 -5.78
C ALA A 246 -12.10 28.48 -5.75
N GLY A 247 -12.41 28.99 -4.57
CA GLY A 247 -13.30 30.11 -4.35
C GLY A 247 -13.78 30.17 -2.91
N VAL A 248 -14.09 31.37 -2.46
CA VAL A 248 -14.67 31.63 -1.13
C VAL A 248 -16.02 32.32 -1.31
N ARG A 249 -16.99 31.95 -0.51
CA ARG A 249 -18.33 32.53 -0.54
C ARG A 249 -18.74 33.06 0.83
N ASP A 250 -19.26 34.29 0.85
CA ASP A 250 -19.99 34.84 1.98
C ASP A 250 -21.34 34.11 2.12
N MET A 251 -21.56 33.49 3.26
CA MET A 251 -22.75 32.71 3.56
C MET A 251 -23.85 33.51 4.22
N SER A 252 -23.64 34.77 4.58
CA SER A 252 -24.63 35.63 5.26
C SER A 252 -25.93 35.76 4.50
N ARG A 253 -25.87 35.69 3.16
CA ARG A 253 -27.04 35.77 2.25
C ARG A 253 -27.41 34.40 1.66
N SER A 254 -26.75 33.31 2.04
CA SER A 254 -26.97 31.98 1.50
C SER A 254 -27.94 31.23 2.39
N LYS A 255 -29.03 30.74 1.80
CA LYS A 255 -30.02 29.93 2.48
C LYS A 255 -29.52 28.49 2.71
N TYR A 256 -28.59 28.03 1.87
CA TYR A 256 -28.12 26.67 1.81
C TYR A 256 -26.63 26.60 1.43
N LEU A 257 -25.94 25.53 1.91
CA LEU A 257 -24.63 25.15 1.41
C LEU A 257 -24.77 23.87 0.56
N ALA A 258 -24.79 24.04 -0.79
CA ALA A 258 -25.01 22.95 -1.75
C ALA A 258 -26.25 22.07 -1.40
N TYR A 259 -26.09 20.75 -1.24
CA TYR A 259 -27.18 19.79 -0.98
C TYR A 259 -27.58 19.69 0.50
N ASN A 260 -26.74 20.14 1.42
CA ASN A 260 -27.02 19.99 2.86
C ASN A 260 -27.57 21.26 3.43
N LEU A 261 -28.87 21.24 3.72
CA LEU A 261 -29.73 22.42 3.65
C LEU A 261 -30.07 23.05 4.99
N LYS A 262 -30.20 22.29 6.03
CA LYS A 262 -30.72 22.83 7.28
C LYS A 262 -29.78 22.72 8.48
N THR A 263 -28.97 21.67 8.50
CA THR A 263 -28.18 21.31 9.69
C THR A 263 -26.96 22.20 9.89
N ILE A 264 -26.40 22.70 8.79
CA ILE A 264 -25.17 23.51 8.85
C ILE A 264 -25.48 24.95 9.21
N LEU A 265 -26.59 25.48 8.72
CA LEU A 265 -27.00 26.91 8.93
C LEU A 265 -27.83 27.15 10.20
N SER A 266 -28.41 26.12 10.78
CA SER A 266 -29.30 26.26 11.93
C SER A 266 -28.61 26.28 13.30
N GLY A 267 -27.29 26.11 13.36
CA GLY A 267 -26.57 26.02 14.64
C GLY A 267 -25.17 26.61 14.71
N ASN A 268 -24.58 27.01 13.59
CA ASN A 268 -23.19 27.51 13.57
C ASN A 268 -23.13 28.89 12.91
N ASN A 269 -22.52 29.84 13.61
CA ASN A 269 -22.26 31.21 13.15
C ASN A 269 -21.04 31.29 12.23
N PHE A 270 -20.94 30.44 11.16
CA PHE A 270 -19.89 30.64 10.19
C PHE A 270 -20.33 31.61 9.10
N SER A 271 -19.45 32.54 8.76
CA SER A 271 -19.76 33.62 7.80
C SER A 271 -19.29 33.26 6.39
N TYR A 272 -18.26 32.42 6.24
CA TYR A 272 -17.64 32.11 4.95
C TYR A 272 -17.43 30.60 4.76
N ALA A 273 -17.61 30.15 3.51
CA ALA A 273 -17.30 28.80 3.09
C ALA A 273 -16.31 28.83 1.92
N ALA A 274 -15.18 28.14 2.06
CA ALA A 274 -14.25 27.91 0.98
C ALA A 274 -14.62 26.62 0.23
N LYS A 275 -14.37 26.60 -1.08
CA LYS A 275 -14.57 25.46 -1.97
C LYS A 275 -13.24 24.97 -2.50
N ILE A 276 -13.04 23.65 -2.50
CA ILE A 276 -11.94 22.97 -3.19
C ILE A 276 -12.48 21.95 -4.18
N LYS A 277 -11.69 21.65 -5.22
CA LYS A 277 -12.07 20.75 -6.32
C LYS A 277 -11.61 19.33 -6.04
N ILE A 278 -12.21 18.70 -5.06
CA ILE A 278 -12.10 17.28 -4.75
C ILE A 278 -13.38 16.85 -4.02
N GLY A 279 -13.86 15.67 -4.32
CA GLY A 279 -15.03 15.08 -3.66
C GLY A 279 -14.98 13.55 -3.68
N TYR A 280 -16.12 12.91 -3.38
CA TYR A 280 -16.13 11.44 -3.37
C TYR A 280 -15.99 10.82 -4.77
N GLY A 281 -16.19 11.57 -5.85
CA GLY A 281 -15.87 11.14 -7.22
C GLY A 281 -14.37 10.97 -7.46
N GLU A 282 -13.51 11.65 -6.71
CA GLU A 282 -12.08 11.44 -6.65
C GLU A 282 -11.66 10.45 -5.56
N GLY A 283 -12.59 9.88 -4.81
CA GLY A 283 -12.32 8.99 -3.68
C GLY A 283 -12.11 9.71 -2.34
N PHE A 284 -12.33 11.03 -2.27
CA PHE A 284 -12.29 11.77 -1.02
C PHE A 284 -13.59 11.53 -0.24
N SER A 285 -13.55 10.58 0.69
CA SER A 285 -14.73 10.06 1.38
C SER A 285 -15.53 11.14 2.12
N LYS A 286 -16.86 10.97 2.17
CA LYS A 286 -17.76 11.78 3.02
C LYS A 286 -17.43 11.69 4.51
N ALA A 287 -16.76 10.63 4.96
CA ALA A 287 -16.29 10.54 6.34
C ALA A 287 -15.38 11.71 6.74
N ASN A 288 -14.69 12.34 5.75
CA ASN A 288 -13.87 13.53 6.00
C ASN A 288 -14.66 14.76 6.50
N GLU A 289 -15.99 14.76 6.44
CA GLU A 289 -16.84 15.80 7.07
C GLU A 289 -16.67 15.84 8.61
N LYS A 290 -16.09 14.79 9.20
CA LYS A 290 -15.73 14.71 10.63
C LYS A 290 -14.34 15.26 10.95
N SER A 291 -13.53 15.58 9.93
CA SER A 291 -12.14 15.97 10.08
C SER A 291 -11.92 17.44 9.68
N CYS A 292 -10.65 17.84 9.72
CA CYS A 292 -10.19 19.18 9.36
C CYS A 292 -9.14 19.09 8.25
N CYS A 293 -8.92 20.22 7.55
CA CYS A 293 -7.79 20.44 6.67
C CYS A 293 -6.97 21.63 7.16
N LEU A 294 -5.76 21.79 6.63
CA LEU A 294 -4.95 22.99 6.88
C LEU A 294 -5.08 23.95 5.69
N ILE A 295 -5.36 25.24 5.98
CA ILE A 295 -5.28 26.32 5.00
C ILE A 295 -4.24 27.31 5.52
N ASN A 296 -3.20 27.58 4.75
CA ASN A 296 -2.07 28.42 5.15
C ASN A 296 -1.49 28.02 6.53
N GLY A 297 -1.51 26.70 6.86
CA GLY A 297 -1.03 26.15 8.13
C GLY A 297 -1.99 26.20 9.31
N LYS A 298 -3.18 26.83 9.18
CA LYS A 298 -4.23 26.87 10.20
C LYS A 298 -5.29 25.81 9.93
N SER A 299 -5.80 25.16 10.99
CA SER A 299 -6.82 24.11 10.89
C SER A 299 -8.22 24.69 10.67
N TYR A 300 -8.94 24.11 9.70
CA TYR A 300 -10.31 24.47 9.35
C TYR A 300 -11.19 23.23 9.18
N LYS A 301 -12.43 23.29 9.62
CA LYS A 301 -13.38 22.17 9.60
C LYS A 301 -13.92 21.92 8.19
N ILE A 302 -13.97 20.66 7.79
CA ILE A 302 -14.64 20.23 6.57
C ILE A 302 -16.15 20.16 6.86
N LEU A 303 -16.95 20.91 6.10
CA LEU A 303 -18.39 21.02 6.29
C LEU A 303 -19.17 20.01 5.47
N LEU A 304 -18.77 19.82 4.21
CA LEU A 304 -19.54 19.02 3.26
C LEU A 304 -18.63 18.49 2.15
N VAL A 305 -18.76 17.21 1.84
CA VAL A 305 -18.13 16.55 0.68
C VAL A 305 -19.22 16.16 -0.31
N THR A 306 -19.15 16.72 -1.52
CA THR A 306 -20.02 16.35 -2.66
C THR A 306 -19.25 15.48 -3.67
N MET A 307 -19.84 15.19 -4.82
CA MET A 307 -19.18 14.38 -5.84
C MET A 307 -17.85 14.97 -6.30
N ASP A 308 -17.82 16.27 -6.60
CA ASP A 308 -16.66 16.92 -7.25
C ASP A 308 -16.07 18.06 -6.42
N ASN A 309 -16.67 18.41 -5.26
CA ASN A 309 -16.23 19.53 -4.44
C ASN A 309 -16.35 19.23 -2.96
N THR A 310 -15.45 19.82 -2.19
CA THR A 310 -15.52 19.87 -0.72
C THR A 310 -15.61 21.31 -0.27
N PHE A 311 -16.43 21.55 0.75
CA PHE A 311 -16.66 22.84 1.36
C PHE A 311 -16.08 22.86 2.77
N ILE A 312 -15.42 23.96 3.11
CA ILE A 312 -14.65 24.13 4.35
C ILE A 312 -15.16 25.40 5.04
N GLU A 313 -15.40 25.33 6.34
CA GLU A 313 -15.68 26.50 7.17
C GLU A 313 -14.43 27.37 7.27
N VAL A 314 -14.53 28.65 6.92
CA VAL A 314 -13.37 29.56 6.95
C VAL A 314 -13.74 30.93 7.53
N ASP A 315 -12.73 31.70 7.89
CA ASP A 315 -12.86 33.09 8.25
C ASP A 315 -12.60 34.04 7.05
N GLU A 316 -12.78 35.33 7.25
CA GLU A 316 -12.65 36.37 6.21
C GLU A 316 -11.24 36.54 5.66
N SER A 317 -10.23 35.97 6.32
CA SER A 317 -8.82 36.07 5.90
C SER A 317 -8.52 35.16 4.71
N ILE A 318 -9.32 34.10 4.50
CA ILE A 318 -9.09 33.08 3.46
C ILE A 318 -9.61 33.56 2.11
N LYS A 319 -8.81 33.37 1.06
CA LYS A 319 -9.08 33.81 -0.32
C LYS A 319 -8.92 32.68 -1.32
N GLU A 320 -9.50 32.89 -2.50
CA GLU A 320 -9.22 32.06 -3.67
C GLU A 320 -7.71 32.06 -3.95
N GLY A 321 -7.16 30.87 -4.22
CA GLY A 321 -5.73 30.65 -4.47
C GLY A 321 -4.91 30.32 -3.22
N ASP A 322 -5.46 30.47 -2.01
CA ASP A 322 -4.77 30.07 -0.79
C ASP A 322 -4.45 28.58 -0.79
N HIS A 323 -3.32 28.21 -0.19
CA HIS A 323 -2.86 26.83 -0.11
C HIS A 323 -3.70 26.03 0.88
N VAL A 324 -4.15 24.84 0.46
CA VAL A 324 -4.85 23.86 1.28
C VAL A 324 -4.16 22.53 1.28
N ALA A 325 -3.96 21.93 2.46
CA ALA A 325 -3.46 20.58 2.66
C ALA A 325 -4.53 19.74 3.38
N LEU A 326 -4.90 18.59 2.75
CA LEU A 326 -6.01 17.75 3.21
C LEU A 326 -5.53 16.67 4.18
N TYR A 327 -4.60 15.83 3.78
CA TYR A 327 -4.09 14.72 4.58
C TYR A 327 -2.68 15.03 5.11
N SER A 328 -2.55 16.16 5.83
CA SER A 328 -1.26 16.57 6.42
C SER A 328 -0.79 15.65 7.54
N ASP A 329 -1.73 15.04 8.26
CA ASP A 329 -1.50 13.99 9.27
C ASP A 329 -2.56 12.90 9.08
N ILE A 330 -2.14 11.81 8.45
CA ILE A 330 -3.06 10.72 8.12
C ILE A 330 -3.54 9.96 9.36
N SER A 331 -2.77 9.93 10.44
CA SER A 331 -3.15 9.29 11.70
C SER A 331 -4.32 10.05 12.34
N LYS A 332 -4.27 11.38 12.30
CA LYS A 332 -5.37 12.22 12.76
C LYS A 332 -6.62 12.04 11.91
N VAL A 333 -6.48 12.03 10.58
CA VAL A 333 -7.60 11.77 9.66
C VAL A 333 -8.29 10.44 9.98
N ARG A 334 -7.51 9.39 10.22
CA ARG A 334 -8.04 8.09 10.64
C ARG A 334 -8.84 8.18 11.94
N ALA A 335 -8.27 8.82 12.97
CA ALA A 335 -8.93 8.99 14.26
C ALA A 335 -10.26 9.75 14.13
N ASP A 336 -10.29 10.82 13.33
CA ASP A 336 -11.47 11.65 13.11
C ASP A 336 -12.56 10.91 12.30
N THR A 337 -12.16 10.15 11.26
CA THR A 337 -13.08 9.58 10.27
C THR A 337 -13.49 8.14 10.56
N GLY A 338 -12.69 7.38 11.31
CA GLY A 338 -12.83 5.94 11.50
C GLY A 338 -12.45 5.10 10.28
N LEU A 339 -11.88 5.69 9.23
CA LEU A 339 -11.41 4.96 8.05
C LEU A 339 -10.12 4.19 8.36
N HIS A 340 -10.02 2.98 7.84
CA HIS A 340 -8.78 2.22 7.96
C HIS A 340 -7.69 2.86 7.10
N ILE A 341 -6.45 2.91 7.62
CA ILE A 341 -5.34 3.60 6.94
C ILE A 341 -5.08 3.07 5.51
N CYS A 342 -5.31 1.77 5.30
CA CYS A 342 -5.17 1.14 3.98
C CYS A 342 -6.35 1.43 3.03
N GLU A 343 -7.43 2.07 3.49
CA GLU A 343 -8.58 2.43 2.65
C GLU A 343 -8.49 3.86 2.12
N VAL A 344 -7.79 4.74 2.84
CA VAL A 344 -7.83 6.18 2.57
C VAL A 344 -7.26 6.53 1.19
N LEU A 345 -6.09 5.99 0.84
CA LEU A 345 -5.39 6.36 -0.38
C LEU A 345 -5.68 5.48 -1.60
N PRO A 346 -5.86 4.14 -1.47
CA PRO A 346 -6.14 3.29 -2.63
C PRO A 346 -7.41 3.67 -3.41
N VAL A 347 -8.38 4.31 -2.72
CA VAL A 347 -9.63 4.78 -3.34
C VAL A 347 -9.48 6.11 -4.09
N ILE A 348 -8.37 6.84 -3.89
CA ILE A 348 -8.11 8.08 -4.62
C ILE A 348 -7.91 7.78 -6.10
N SER A 349 -8.83 8.25 -6.92
CA SER A 349 -8.91 7.96 -8.35
C SER A 349 -7.78 8.62 -9.16
N SER A 350 -7.62 8.19 -10.42
CA SER A 350 -6.67 8.79 -11.38
C SER A 350 -7.03 10.23 -11.81
N ARG A 351 -8.21 10.74 -11.43
CA ARG A 351 -8.56 12.15 -11.61
C ARG A 351 -7.65 13.07 -10.78
N ILE A 352 -7.11 12.57 -9.67
CA ILE A 352 -6.08 13.27 -8.89
C ILE A 352 -4.70 12.92 -9.45
N VAL A 353 -4.02 13.92 -9.97
CA VAL A 353 -2.67 13.75 -10.53
C VAL A 353 -1.67 13.51 -9.40
N ARG A 354 -0.78 12.52 -9.62
CA ARG A 354 0.37 12.26 -8.75
C ARG A 354 1.57 12.93 -9.35
N GLU A 355 2.31 13.68 -8.53
CA GLU A 355 3.55 14.35 -8.94
C GLU A 355 4.67 13.97 -7.99
N LYS A 356 5.83 13.62 -8.55
CA LYS A 356 7.04 13.34 -7.76
C LYS A 356 7.69 14.64 -7.31
N ILE A 357 8.08 14.73 -6.05
CA ILE A 357 8.84 15.81 -5.43
C ILE A 357 10.09 15.30 -4.71
#